data_1203de67128d5e6c248d0b78c76f8cdb
#
_entry.id   1203de67128d5e6c248d0b78c76f8cdb
#
_cell.length_a   1.000
_cell.length_b   1.000
_cell.length_c   1.000
_cell.angle_alpha   90.00
_cell.angle_beta   90.00
_cell.angle_gamma   90.00
#
_symmetry.space_group_name_H-M   'P 1'
#
loop_
_entity.id
_entity.type
_entity.pdbx_description
1 polymer ?
#
loop_
_entity_poly.entity_id
_entity_poly.type
_entity_poly.pdbx_seq_one_letter_code
_entity_poly.pdbx_strand_id
1 'polypeptide(L)'
;PIIFQEEEITSARDGLWKTINGIYETNKKPETRFWEVGDDKNKIIKIDKPHLCNMSVWNLITNKKLGKALAEETRSRTIQVWHSQVVWKPKSIKDSGNAGWHRDSQYWPFWGDDGLFTAWIALSNVSTSSGPVRFIPGSNHWKDIGGLDFFNKDLISQENILKDNYGNIKIVDALLSAGQVSIHSSHTYHSSGANLDETPRVGM
;
A
#
# COMPACT_ATOMS: atom_id res chain seq x y z
N PRO A 1 -0.77 11.10 12.85
CA PRO A 1 -1.85 10.92 13.85
C PRO A 1 -2.62 9.62 13.60
N ILE A 2 -3.32 9.11 14.61
CA ILE A 2 -4.28 8.02 14.46
C ILE A 2 -5.55 8.63 13.86
N ILE A 3 -5.97 8.13 12.71
CA ILE A 3 -7.17 8.60 11.99
C ILE A 3 -8.37 7.73 12.35
N PHE A 4 -8.16 6.41 12.50
CA PHE A 4 -9.20 5.42 12.68
C PHE A 4 -9.17 4.81 14.07
N GLN A 5 -10.36 4.51 14.61
CA GLN A 5 -10.52 3.77 15.85
C GLN A 5 -10.43 2.25 15.60
N GLU A 6 -10.21 1.48 16.66
CA GLU A 6 -9.99 0.03 16.57
C GLU A 6 -11.18 -0.70 15.92
N GLU A 7 -12.41 -0.28 16.22
CA GLU A 7 -13.63 -0.88 15.65
C GLU A 7 -13.70 -0.65 14.12
N GLU A 8 -13.30 0.53 13.65
CA GLU A 8 -13.28 0.85 12.21
C GLU A 8 -12.27 -0.03 11.48
N ILE A 9 -11.08 -0.22 12.08
CA ILE A 9 -10.00 -1.06 11.54
C ILE A 9 -10.40 -2.53 11.54
N THR A 10 -10.95 -3.03 12.63
CA THR A 10 -11.39 -4.42 12.76
C THR A 10 -12.49 -4.73 11.74
N SER A 11 -13.50 -3.87 11.65
CA SER A 11 -14.60 -4.01 10.68
C SER A 11 -14.08 -4.01 9.22
N ALA A 12 -13.13 -3.13 8.89
CA ALA A 12 -12.52 -3.09 7.55
C ALA A 12 -11.70 -4.35 7.26
N ARG A 13 -10.91 -4.84 8.23
CA ARG A 13 -10.16 -6.11 8.07
C ARG A 13 -11.07 -7.30 7.84
N ASP A 14 -12.18 -7.40 8.58
CA ASP A 14 -13.16 -8.46 8.40
C ASP A 14 -13.82 -8.37 7.01
N GLY A 15 -14.14 -7.17 6.57
CA GLY A 15 -14.67 -6.92 5.23
C GLY A 15 -13.68 -7.30 4.12
N LEU A 16 -12.41 -6.98 4.29
CA LEU A 16 -11.33 -7.40 3.39
C LEU A 16 -11.16 -8.90 3.39
N TRP A 17 -11.18 -9.55 4.55
CA TRP A 17 -11.08 -11.00 4.65
C TRP A 17 -12.23 -11.72 3.94
N LYS A 18 -13.46 -11.21 4.07
CA LYS A 18 -14.61 -11.69 3.29
C LYS A 18 -14.35 -11.54 1.78
N THR A 19 -13.91 -10.36 1.35
CA THR A 19 -13.58 -10.08 -0.06
C THR A 19 -12.47 -11.00 -0.59
N ILE A 20 -11.42 -11.25 0.19
CA ILE A 20 -10.34 -12.19 -0.13
C ILE A 20 -10.90 -13.59 -0.37
N ASN A 21 -11.85 -14.04 0.45
CA ASN A 21 -12.48 -15.35 0.33
C ASN A 21 -13.65 -15.40 -0.69
N GLY A 22 -13.81 -14.37 -1.52
CA GLY A 22 -14.83 -14.34 -2.57
C GLY A 22 -16.25 -14.02 -2.09
N ILE A 23 -16.41 -13.53 -0.85
CA ILE A 23 -17.68 -13.11 -0.28
C ILE A 23 -17.84 -11.60 -0.51
N TYR A 24 -18.78 -11.21 -1.37
CA TYR A 24 -19.02 -9.84 -1.78
C TYR A 24 -20.38 -9.34 -1.25
N GLU A 25 -20.34 -8.54 -0.21
CA GLU A 25 -21.52 -7.98 0.46
C GLU A 25 -22.42 -7.15 -0.49
N THR A 26 -21.79 -6.44 -1.41
CA THR A 26 -22.47 -5.56 -2.38
C THR A 26 -22.89 -6.26 -3.67
N ASN A 27 -22.65 -7.57 -3.80
CA ASN A 27 -22.77 -8.33 -5.06
C ASN A 27 -21.87 -7.83 -6.20
N LYS A 28 -20.92 -6.92 -5.94
CA LYS A 28 -19.92 -6.46 -6.90
C LYS A 28 -18.60 -7.17 -6.65
N LYS A 29 -17.97 -7.61 -7.74
CA LYS A 29 -16.61 -8.17 -7.68
C LYS A 29 -15.57 -7.04 -7.62
N PRO A 30 -14.36 -7.31 -7.09
CA PRO A 30 -13.24 -6.38 -7.20
C PRO A 30 -12.82 -6.22 -8.66
N GLU A 31 -12.10 -5.15 -8.98
CA GLU A 31 -11.69 -4.89 -10.37
C GLU A 31 -10.65 -5.91 -10.84
N THR A 32 -9.62 -6.15 -10.03
CA THR A 32 -8.56 -7.11 -10.34
C THR A 32 -8.16 -7.87 -9.07
N ARG A 33 -7.90 -9.15 -9.24
CA ARG A 33 -7.34 -10.01 -8.20
C ARG A 33 -6.01 -10.56 -8.70
N PHE A 34 -4.96 -10.35 -7.93
CA PHE A 34 -3.64 -10.96 -8.16
C PHE A 34 -3.41 -12.18 -7.26
N TRP A 35 -4.43 -12.58 -6.54
CA TRP A 35 -4.52 -13.78 -5.73
C TRP A 35 -5.98 -14.27 -5.75
N GLU A 36 -6.20 -15.53 -6.09
CA GLU A 36 -7.51 -16.15 -6.15
C GLU A 36 -7.74 -17.12 -4.99
N VAL A 37 -9.02 -17.39 -4.70
CA VAL A 37 -9.38 -18.40 -3.67
C VAL A 37 -8.85 -19.76 -4.10
N GLY A 38 -7.98 -20.33 -3.26
CA GLY A 38 -7.31 -21.61 -3.55
C GLY A 38 -5.82 -21.44 -3.87
N ASP A 39 -5.35 -20.25 -4.16
CA ASP A 39 -3.92 -19.97 -4.31
C ASP A 39 -3.16 -20.13 -2.99
N ASP A 40 -1.83 -20.23 -3.11
CA ASP A 40 -0.94 -20.34 -1.95
C ASP A 40 -1.12 -19.15 -0.99
N LYS A 41 -1.58 -19.46 0.22
CA LYS A 41 -1.86 -18.47 1.29
C LYS A 41 -0.60 -17.80 1.85
N ASN A 42 0.59 -18.32 1.52
CA ASN A 42 1.87 -17.72 1.92
C ASN A 42 2.35 -16.63 0.95
N LYS A 43 1.64 -16.42 -0.16
CA LYS A 43 1.91 -15.33 -1.10
C LYS A 43 1.22 -14.04 -0.68
N ILE A 44 1.72 -12.93 -1.17
CA ILE A 44 1.05 -11.63 -1.02
C ILE A 44 -0.32 -11.69 -1.68
N ILE A 45 -1.35 -11.30 -0.93
CA ILE A 45 -2.70 -11.13 -1.45
C ILE A 45 -2.84 -9.65 -1.83
N LYS A 46 -3.03 -9.40 -3.12
CA LYS A 46 -3.24 -8.07 -3.69
C LYS A 46 -4.56 -8.08 -4.44
N ILE A 47 -5.46 -7.15 -4.08
CA ILE A 47 -6.78 -7.01 -4.72
C ILE A 47 -7.06 -5.54 -4.94
N ASP A 48 -7.46 -5.19 -6.15
CA ASP A 48 -7.78 -3.82 -6.55
C ASP A 48 -9.28 -3.54 -6.36
N LYS A 49 -9.57 -2.34 -5.88
CA LYS A 49 -10.91 -1.82 -5.60
C LYS A 49 -11.77 -2.72 -4.69
N PRO A 50 -11.22 -3.27 -3.58
CA PRO A 50 -11.98 -4.09 -2.64
C PRO A 50 -13.14 -3.32 -1.98
N HIS A 51 -13.08 -1.98 -1.96
CA HIS A 51 -14.14 -1.12 -1.44
C HIS A 51 -15.45 -1.26 -2.21
N LEU A 52 -15.41 -1.71 -3.46
CA LEU A 52 -16.64 -1.98 -4.22
C LEU A 52 -17.39 -3.22 -3.71
N CYS A 53 -16.71 -4.09 -2.97
CA CYS A 53 -17.21 -5.40 -2.56
C CYS A 53 -17.80 -5.42 -1.14
N ASN A 54 -17.44 -4.44 -0.30
CA ASN A 54 -17.77 -4.45 1.12
C ASN A 54 -17.95 -3.04 1.69
N MET A 55 -19.01 -2.82 2.43
CA MET A 55 -19.36 -1.50 2.97
C MET A 55 -18.43 -1.01 4.06
N SER A 56 -17.87 -1.90 4.89
CA SER A 56 -16.90 -1.48 5.90
C SER A 56 -15.62 -0.95 5.25
N VAL A 57 -15.18 -1.58 4.15
CA VAL A 57 -14.04 -1.12 3.36
C VAL A 57 -14.35 0.20 2.64
N TRP A 58 -15.56 0.33 2.11
CA TRP A 58 -16.04 1.58 1.53
C TRP A 58 -15.99 2.72 2.56
N ASN A 59 -16.57 2.50 3.76
CA ASN A 59 -16.61 3.49 4.82
C ASN A 59 -15.22 3.88 5.31
N LEU A 60 -14.26 2.97 5.30
CA LEU A 60 -12.87 3.25 5.64
C LEU A 60 -12.28 4.29 4.67
N ILE A 61 -12.33 4.04 3.37
CA ILE A 61 -11.64 4.90 2.39
C ILE A 61 -12.38 6.20 2.10
N THR A 62 -13.70 6.25 2.38
CA THR A 62 -14.51 7.48 2.24
C THR A 62 -14.71 8.22 3.56
N ASN A 63 -13.93 7.88 4.58
CA ASN A 63 -14.02 8.48 5.90
C ASN A 63 -13.72 9.99 5.85
N LYS A 64 -14.63 10.81 6.40
CA LYS A 64 -14.49 12.27 6.38
C LYS A 64 -13.27 12.78 7.13
N LYS A 65 -12.87 12.09 8.23
CA LYS A 65 -11.65 12.45 8.99
C LYS A 65 -10.41 12.22 8.13
N LEU A 66 -10.36 11.09 7.39
CA LEU A 66 -9.29 10.82 6.45
C LEU A 66 -9.25 11.90 5.35
N GLY A 67 -10.38 12.16 4.70
CA GLY A 67 -10.45 13.17 3.64
C GLY A 67 -10.02 14.56 4.11
N LYS A 68 -10.41 14.97 5.33
CA LYS A 68 -9.98 16.25 5.94
C LYS A 68 -8.47 16.26 6.18
N ALA A 69 -7.92 15.22 6.82
CA ALA A 69 -6.48 15.14 7.10
C ALA A 69 -5.65 15.16 5.81
N LEU A 70 -6.10 14.45 4.76
CA LEU A 70 -5.44 14.43 3.46
C LEU A 70 -5.51 15.81 2.77
N ALA A 71 -6.65 16.48 2.83
CA ALA A 71 -6.82 17.82 2.26
C ALA A 71 -5.91 18.85 2.93
N GLU A 72 -5.79 18.80 4.26
CA GLU A 72 -4.90 19.66 5.04
C GLU A 72 -3.43 19.41 4.66
N GLU A 73 -2.99 18.13 4.62
CA GLU A 73 -1.61 17.77 4.35
C GLU A 73 -1.19 18.09 2.91
N THR A 74 -2.07 17.85 1.95
CA THR A 74 -1.82 18.12 0.52
C THR A 74 -2.17 19.53 0.09
N ARG A 75 -2.70 20.38 1.01
CA ARG A 75 -3.20 21.72 0.73
C ARG A 75 -4.24 21.78 -0.40
N SER A 76 -5.04 20.73 -0.49
CA SER A 76 -6.07 20.56 -1.52
C SER A 76 -7.44 20.99 -0.97
N ARG A 77 -8.32 21.50 -1.83
CA ARG A 77 -9.72 21.83 -1.48
C ARG A 77 -10.59 20.59 -1.38
N THR A 78 -10.30 19.58 -2.21
CA THR A 78 -11.06 18.34 -2.33
C THR A 78 -10.12 17.17 -2.48
N ILE A 79 -10.52 16.01 -1.95
CA ILE A 79 -9.85 14.73 -2.13
C ILE A 79 -10.82 13.81 -2.84
N GLN A 80 -10.34 13.14 -3.89
CA GLN A 80 -11.10 12.14 -4.61
C GLN A 80 -10.36 10.80 -4.57
N VAL A 81 -11.06 9.75 -4.18
CA VAL A 81 -10.55 8.37 -4.31
C VAL A 81 -10.81 7.88 -5.73
N TRP A 82 -9.78 7.62 -6.51
CA TRP A 82 -9.92 7.03 -7.83
C TRP A 82 -9.59 5.54 -7.83
N HIS A 83 -8.74 5.10 -6.89
CA HIS A 83 -8.30 3.72 -6.76
C HIS A 83 -8.15 3.33 -5.28
N SER A 84 -8.28 2.07 -4.98
CA SER A 84 -7.89 1.48 -3.70
C SER A 84 -7.36 0.08 -3.91
N GLN A 85 -6.45 -0.34 -3.04
CA GLN A 85 -5.80 -1.63 -3.14
C GLN A 85 -5.52 -2.18 -1.77
N VAL A 86 -5.87 -3.44 -1.52
CA VAL A 86 -5.40 -4.15 -0.33
C VAL A 86 -4.11 -4.89 -0.65
N VAL A 87 -3.13 -4.75 0.25
CA VAL A 87 -1.92 -5.58 0.28
C VAL A 87 -1.88 -6.31 1.62
N TRP A 88 -2.21 -7.59 1.58
CA TRP A 88 -2.19 -8.50 2.72
C TRP A 88 -0.94 -9.36 2.62
N LYS A 89 0.00 -9.16 3.53
CA LYS A 89 1.25 -9.93 3.58
C LYS A 89 1.19 -10.95 4.72
N PRO A 90 0.98 -12.22 4.44
CA PRO A 90 1.19 -13.28 5.44
C PRO A 90 2.66 -13.35 5.84
N LYS A 91 2.97 -14.10 6.89
CA LYS A 91 4.35 -14.45 7.19
C LYS A 91 4.98 -15.10 5.95
N SER A 92 6.14 -14.61 5.56
CA SER A 92 6.86 -15.08 4.37
C SER A 92 8.19 -15.69 4.75
N ILE A 93 8.61 -16.67 3.96
CA ILE A 93 9.95 -17.22 4.02
C ILE A 93 10.77 -16.54 2.92
N LYS A 94 11.84 -15.83 3.31
CA LYS A 94 12.75 -15.11 2.40
C LYS A 94 12.04 -14.03 1.58
N ASP A 95 12.50 -13.78 0.38
CA ASP A 95 12.13 -12.65 -0.49
C ASP A 95 10.77 -12.77 -1.17
N SER A 96 10.08 -13.92 -1.04
CA SER A 96 8.77 -14.14 -1.68
C SER A 96 7.72 -13.08 -1.31
N GLY A 97 7.84 -12.51 -0.11
CA GLY A 97 6.98 -11.44 0.41
C GLY A 97 7.42 -10.02 0.05
N ASN A 98 8.50 -9.84 -0.73
CA ASN A 98 8.96 -8.52 -1.12
C ASN A 98 8.02 -7.87 -2.15
N ALA A 99 7.90 -6.53 -2.07
CA ALA A 99 7.41 -5.67 -3.14
C ALA A 99 8.59 -4.79 -3.57
N GLY A 100 8.97 -4.89 -4.84
CA GLY A 100 10.16 -4.23 -5.38
C GLY A 100 10.11 -2.72 -5.33
N TRP A 101 11.23 -2.07 -5.54
CA TRP A 101 11.32 -0.62 -5.65
C TRP A 101 10.58 -0.12 -6.89
N HIS A 102 9.68 0.82 -6.71
CA HIS A 102 8.84 1.36 -7.78
C HIS A 102 8.31 2.75 -7.39
N ARG A 103 7.68 3.38 -8.35
CA ARG A 103 6.80 4.54 -8.20
C ARG A 103 5.39 4.13 -8.58
N ASP A 104 4.39 4.61 -7.88
CA ASP A 104 2.99 4.33 -8.22
C ASP A 104 2.64 4.86 -9.62
N SER A 105 3.21 6.01 -9.99
CA SER A 105 3.04 6.64 -11.31
C SER A 105 3.45 5.75 -12.49
N GLN A 106 4.29 4.73 -12.28
CA GLN A 106 4.65 3.76 -13.34
C GLN A 106 3.45 2.89 -13.77
N TYR A 107 2.46 2.76 -12.91
CA TYR A 107 1.31 1.87 -13.12
C TYR A 107 0.00 2.61 -13.31
N TRP A 108 -0.01 3.93 -13.07
CA TRP A 108 -1.24 4.72 -13.16
C TRP A 108 -1.43 5.33 -14.55
N PRO A 109 -2.68 5.38 -15.08
CA PRO A 109 -2.96 5.83 -16.43
C PRO A 109 -3.05 7.36 -16.55
N PHE A 110 -2.24 8.10 -15.80
CA PHE A 110 -2.24 9.56 -15.80
C PHE A 110 -0.93 10.10 -16.38
N TRP A 111 -1.03 11.12 -17.21
CA TRP A 111 0.13 11.79 -17.82
C TRP A 111 0.59 13.02 -17.05
N GLY A 112 -0.27 13.55 -16.17
CA GLY A 112 0.06 14.62 -15.23
C GLY A 112 0.15 14.04 -13.84
N ASP A 113 1.05 14.58 -13.04
CA ASP A 113 1.40 14.08 -11.71
C ASP A 113 0.98 15.02 -10.58
N ASP A 114 0.47 16.21 -10.94
CA ASP A 114 0.06 17.21 -9.97
C ASP A 114 -1.14 16.71 -9.15
N GLY A 115 -0.91 16.58 -7.84
CA GLY A 115 -1.94 16.21 -6.89
C GLY A 115 -2.22 14.70 -6.80
N LEU A 116 -1.42 13.83 -7.43
CA LEU A 116 -1.54 12.37 -7.28
C LEU A 116 -0.68 11.89 -6.10
N PHE A 117 -1.31 11.18 -5.17
CA PHE A 117 -0.63 10.62 -4.00
C PHE A 117 -1.33 9.35 -3.50
N THR A 118 -0.59 8.55 -2.76
CA THR A 118 -1.11 7.39 -2.06
C THR A 118 -1.24 7.69 -0.57
N ALA A 119 -2.42 7.43 -0.01
CA ALA A 119 -2.67 7.35 1.41
C ALA A 119 -2.66 5.88 1.82
N TRP A 120 -1.57 5.43 2.44
CA TRP A 120 -1.44 4.05 2.88
C TRP A 120 -1.94 3.91 4.32
N ILE A 121 -3.05 3.19 4.50
CA ILE A 121 -3.72 2.98 5.78
C ILE A 121 -3.20 1.69 6.42
N ALA A 122 -2.62 1.79 7.62
CA ALA A 122 -2.21 0.62 8.40
C ALA A 122 -3.44 -0.06 9.02
N LEU A 123 -3.75 -1.26 8.58
CA LEU A 123 -4.84 -2.09 9.14
C LEU A 123 -4.32 -3.13 10.14
N SER A 124 -3.02 -3.21 10.33
CA SER A 124 -2.31 -3.93 11.39
C SER A 124 -1.18 -3.07 11.89
N ASN A 125 -0.61 -3.39 13.04
CA ASN A 125 0.64 -2.76 13.46
C ASN A 125 1.75 -3.10 12.47
N VAL A 126 2.61 -2.12 12.19
CA VAL A 126 3.73 -2.22 11.26
C VAL A 126 5.03 -2.01 12.03
N SER A 127 5.75 -3.08 12.24
CA SER A 127 7.07 -3.13 12.88
C SER A 127 8.18 -3.21 11.82
N THR A 128 9.42 -3.16 12.24
CA THR A 128 10.59 -3.36 11.37
C THR A 128 10.63 -4.76 10.75
N SER A 129 10.11 -5.78 11.44
CA SER A 129 10.07 -7.18 10.99
C SER A 129 8.83 -7.52 10.15
N SER A 130 7.76 -6.71 10.20
CA SER A 130 6.54 -6.98 9.45
C SER A 130 6.58 -6.58 7.97
N GLY A 131 7.75 -6.16 7.46
CA GLY A 131 7.90 -5.68 6.08
C GLY A 131 7.23 -4.31 5.86
N PRO A 132 7.67 -3.26 6.59
CA PRO A 132 7.14 -1.90 6.44
C PRO A 132 7.31 -1.39 5.01
N VAL A 133 6.50 -0.41 4.64
CA VAL A 133 6.78 0.36 3.42
C VAL A 133 8.02 1.21 3.68
N ARG A 134 8.97 1.14 2.75
CA ARG A 134 10.26 1.82 2.80
C ARG A 134 10.28 2.92 1.76
N PHE A 135 10.60 4.12 2.14
CA PHE A 135 10.62 5.29 1.28
C PHE A 135 12.03 5.84 1.10
N ILE A 136 12.28 6.47 -0.06
CA ILE A 136 13.43 7.33 -0.26
C ILE A 136 12.92 8.78 -0.24
N PRO A 137 13.08 9.52 0.88
CA PRO A 137 12.61 10.89 0.99
C PRO A 137 13.22 11.80 -0.09
N GLY A 138 12.38 12.63 -0.70
CA GLY A 138 12.79 13.56 -1.77
C GLY A 138 12.92 12.94 -3.16
N SER A 139 12.77 11.62 -3.29
CA SER A 139 12.90 10.93 -4.59
C SER A 139 11.76 11.25 -5.57
N ASN A 140 10.68 11.85 -5.10
CA ASN A 140 9.60 12.34 -5.96
C ASN A 140 10.07 13.44 -6.95
N HIS A 141 11.19 14.10 -6.69
CA HIS A 141 11.80 15.07 -7.58
C HIS A 141 12.88 14.49 -8.51
N TRP A 142 13.17 13.20 -8.40
CA TRP A 142 14.18 12.56 -9.22
C TRP A 142 13.62 12.20 -10.60
N LYS A 143 14.52 12.07 -11.58
CA LYS A 143 14.15 11.57 -12.92
C LYS A 143 13.73 10.10 -12.82
N ASP A 144 12.92 9.66 -13.77
CA ASP A 144 12.62 8.23 -13.89
C ASP A 144 13.84 7.46 -14.40
N ILE A 145 14.02 6.26 -13.84
CA ILE A 145 15.05 5.30 -14.27
C ILE A 145 14.41 3.94 -14.54
N GLY A 146 14.96 3.22 -15.49
CA GLY A 146 14.54 1.85 -15.77
C GLY A 146 15.07 0.84 -14.76
N GLY A 147 14.57 -0.39 -14.85
CA GLY A 147 15.06 -1.54 -14.07
C GLY A 147 14.43 -1.70 -12.67
N LEU A 148 13.48 -0.84 -12.31
CA LEU A 148 12.71 -0.94 -11.06
C LEU A 148 11.30 -1.44 -11.34
N ASP A 149 10.84 -2.40 -10.52
CA ASP A 149 9.52 -3.01 -10.70
C ASP A 149 8.99 -3.57 -9.38
N PHE A 150 7.70 -3.30 -9.08
CA PHE A 150 6.98 -3.85 -7.93
C PHE A 150 7.05 -5.38 -7.86
N PHE A 151 6.98 -6.07 -8.99
CA PHE A 151 6.96 -7.54 -9.04
C PHE A 151 8.34 -8.17 -8.92
N ASN A 152 9.42 -7.42 -9.10
CA ASN A 152 10.78 -7.91 -8.87
C ASN A 152 11.05 -8.04 -7.36
N LYS A 153 11.38 -9.25 -6.92
CA LYS A 153 11.60 -9.57 -5.50
C LYS A 153 13.03 -9.29 -5.01
N ASP A 154 13.95 -9.02 -5.91
CA ASP A 154 15.35 -8.72 -5.58
C ASP A 154 15.52 -7.23 -5.25
N LEU A 155 15.27 -6.90 -3.97
CA LEU A 155 15.40 -5.52 -3.48
C LEU A 155 16.85 -5.03 -3.52
N ILE A 156 17.83 -5.92 -3.32
CA ILE A 156 19.26 -5.54 -3.28
C ILE A 156 19.72 -5.08 -4.66
N SER A 157 19.40 -5.85 -5.69
CA SER A 157 19.72 -5.46 -7.08
C SER A 157 19.10 -4.11 -7.44
N GLN A 158 17.83 -3.89 -7.10
CA GLN A 158 17.15 -2.63 -7.35
C GLN A 158 17.71 -1.47 -6.52
N GLU A 159 18.13 -1.69 -5.28
CA GLU A 159 18.81 -0.67 -4.47
C GLU A 159 20.18 -0.29 -5.08
N ASN A 160 20.89 -1.23 -5.70
CA ASN A 160 22.13 -0.92 -6.41
C ASN A 160 21.86 -0.04 -7.65
N ILE A 161 20.82 -0.34 -8.42
CA ILE A 161 20.39 0.53 -9.54
C ILE A 161 20.10 1.96 -9.04
N LEU A 162 19.39 2.10 -7.92
CA LEU A 162 19.10 3.40 -7.33
C LEU A 162 20.38 4.13 -6.89
N LYS A 163 21.32 3.42 -6.24
CA LYS A 163 22.60 3.98 -5.80
C LYS A 163 23.50 4.39 -6.98
N ASP A 164 23.53 3.59 -8.04
CA ASP A 164 24.32 3.88 -9.24
C ASP A 164 23.85 5.16 -9.95
N ASN A 165 22.54 5.44 -9.92
CA ASN A 165 21.94 6.60 -10.55
C ASN A 165 21.94 7.87 -9.66
N TYR A 166 21.78 7.70 -8.34
CA TYR A 166 21.54 8.82 -7.42
C TYR A 166 22.54 8.93 -6.28
N GLY A 167 23.53 8.03 -6.22
CA GLY A 167 24.56 8.03 -5.18
C GLY A 167 24.04 7.52 -3.85
N ASN A 168 24.41 8.20 -2.75
CA ASN A 168 24.03 7.75 -1.42
C ASN A 168 22.54 8.03 -1.16
N ILE A 169 21.73 6.97 -1.07
CA ILE A 169 20.30 7.06 -0.80
C ILE A 169 20.01 6.83 0.70
N LYS A 170 19.11 7.65 1.26
CA LYS A 170 18.56 7.43 2.60
C LYS A 170 17.23 6.70 2.48
N ILE A 171 17.10 5.58 3.18
CA ILE A 171 15.86 4.80 3.23
C ILE A 171 15.22 4.99 4.61
N VAL A 172 13.90 5.18 4.65
CA VAL A 172 13.11 5.37 5.86
C VAL A 172 11.95 4.40 5.87
N ASP A 173 11.80 3.66 6.97
CA ASP A 173 10.70 2.73 7.18
C ASP A 173 9.47 3.45 7.74
N ALA A 174 8.30 3.18 7.18
CA ALA A 174 7.03 3.64 7.73
C ALA A 174 6.56 2.68 8.83
N LEU A 175 7.00 2.93 10.06
CA LEU A 175 6.53 2.20 11.24
C LEU A 175 5.23 2.84 11.74
N LEU A 176 4.15 2.08 11.75
CA LEU A 176 2.81 2.59 12.00
C LEU A 176 2.04 1.67 12.96
N SER A 177 1.28 2.27 13.86
CA SER A 177 0.22 1.55 14.57
C SER A 177 -1.01 1.41 13.67
N ALA A 178 -1.81 0.38 13.92
CA ALA A 178 -3.11 0.24 13.25
C ALA A 178 -3.94 1.52 13.39
N GLY A 179 -4.58 1.96 12.32
CA GLY A 179 -5.33 3.21 12.27
C GLY A 179 -4.51 4.46 11.89
N GLN A 180 -3.20 4.35 11.79
CA GLN A 180 -2.35 5.42 11.25
C GLN A 180 -2.26 5.35 9.73
N VAL A 181 -1.90 6.49 9.12
CA VAL A 181 -1.80 6.64 7.66
C VAL A 181 -0.45 7.28 7.32
N SER A 182 0.23 6.73 6.33
CA SER A 182 1.34 7.40 5.64
C SER A 182 0.87 7.95 4.30
N ILE A 183 1.45 9.08 3.89
CA ILE A 183 1.11 9.75 2.63
C ILE A 183 2.39 9.92 1.84
N HIS A 184 2.35 9.59 0.56
CA HIS A 184 3.47 9.81 -0.34
C HIS A 184 2.99 10.20 -1.75
N SER A 185 3.80 11.00 -2.43
CA SER A 185 3.57 11.33 -3.83
C SER A 185 3.66 10.06 -4.69
N SER A 186 2.87 10.00 -5.76
CA SER A 186 2.94 8.94 -6.77
C SER A 186 4.34 8.74 -7.36
N HIS A 187 5.20 9.76 -7.30
CA HIS A 187 6.58 9.75 -7.80
C HIS A 187 7.61 9.36 -6.75
N THR A 188 7.22 9.10 -5.49
CA THR A 188 8.16 8.69 -4.46
C THR A 188 8.58 7.23 -4.66
N TYR A 189 9.89 6.96 -4.79
CA TYR A 189 10.39 5.59 -4.81
C TYR A 189 10.14 4.92 -3.46
N HIS A 190 9.48 3.77 -3.53
CA HIS A 190 9.19 2.99 -2.35
C HIS A 190 9.20 1.49 -2.64
N SER A 191 9.33 0.72 -1.59
CA SER A 191 9.34 -0.76 -1.62
C SER A 191 8.81 -1.32 -0.31
N SER A 192 8.74 -2.62 -0.17
CA SER A 192 8.57 -3.24 1.16
C SER A 192 9.17 -4.64 1.19
N GLY A 193 9.86 -4.96 2.27
CA GLY A 193 10.39 -6.29 2.54
C GLY A 193 9.30 -7.32 2.84
N ALA A 194 9.72 -8.56 3.03
CA ALA A 194 8.85 -9.64 3.48
C ALA A 194 8.34 -9.37 4.91
N ASN A 195 7.16 -9.87 5.22
CA ASN A 195 6.69 -9.93 6.59
C ASN A 195 7.30 -11.18 7.27
N LEU A 196 8.09 -10.96 8.31
CA LEU A 196 8.73 -12.02 9.10
C LEU A 196 7.98 -12.32 10.40
N ASP A 197 6.96 -11.52 10.74
CA ASP A 197 6.13 -11.71 11.93
C ASP A 197 5.09 -12.80 11.72
N GLU A 198 4.64 -13.42 12.81
CA GLU A 198 3.60 -14.47 12.76
C GLU A 198 2.24 -13.92 12.31
N THR A 199 1.96 -12.66 12.60
CA THR A 199 0.70 -12.02 12.21
C THR A 199 0.82 -11.37 10.84
N PRO A 200 -0.21 -11.44 9.99
CA PRO A 200 -0.19 -10.78 8.69
C PRO A 200 -0.04 -9.25 8.81
N ARG A 201 0.78 -8.65 7.96
CA ARG A 201 0.81 -7.21 7.78
C ARG A 201 -0.22 -6.80 6.73
N VAL A 202 -1.19 -6.00 7.14
CA VAL A 202 -2.31 -5.58 6.31
C VAL A 202 -2.28 -4.07 6.11
N GLY A 203 -2.32 -3.66 4.85
CA GLY A 203 -2.42 -2.26 4.47
C GLY A 203 -3.37 -2.06 3.29
N MET A 204 -3.90 -0.87 3.21
CA MET A 204 -4.81 -0.46 2.16
C MET A 204 -4.49 0.96 1.69
#